data_fd51b775215fbe9755e701f50f62c2d8
#
_entry.id   fd51b775215fbe9755e701f50f62c2d8
#
_cell.length_a   1.000
_cell.length_b   1.000
_cell.length_c   1.000
_cell.angle_alpha   90.00
_cell.angle_beta   90.00
_cell.angle_gamma   90.00
#
_symmetry.space_group_name_H-M   'P 1'
#
loop_
_entity.id
_entity.type
_entity.pdbx_description
1 polymer ?
#
loop_
_entity_poly.entity_id
_entity_poly.type
_entity_poly.pdbx_seq_one_letter_code
_entity_poly.pdbx_strand_id
1 'polypeptide(L)'
;MAEEKKTVKKAPAKKTAAPKAKKETKAKKAEVKAEEVKTEEVKVEKAEKKAKKAEKVVKAEPVKEEKPAVTEALAIAKDVRVTPRKVRLVLDLVRGKDVEEALAILKNVNRSASAPVAKIVKSAAANATNNFGMDKNKLYVAEIQASDGIKMKRFMPRGKGSSSGLVKRTSNIRCIVKERN
;
A
#
# COMPACT_ATOMS: atom_id res chain seq x y z
N MET A 1 -59.47 4.74 -13.93
CA MET A 1 -60.34 5.18 -12.81
C MET A 1 -59.52 5.20 -11.56
N ALA A 2 -59.40 6.35 -11.15
CA ALA A 2 -59.43 7.05 -9.87
C ALA A 2 -58.08 6.97 -9.10
N GLU A 3 -57.23 8.00 -9.07
CA GLU A 3 -57.31 9.28 -8.30
C GLU A 3 -57.38 8.96 -6.79
N GLU A 4 -56.66 9.55 -5.91
CA GLU A 4 -56.18 10.89 -5.49
C GLU A 4 -55.45 10.66 -4.16
N LYS A 5 -54.67 11.43 -3.56
CA LYS A 5 -54.36 12.86 -3.28
C LYS A 5 -53.27 12.93 -2.20
N LYS A 6 -52.31 13.74 -2.40
CA LYS A 6 -51.86 14.92 -1.68
C LYS A 6 -52.13 15.00 -0.18
N THR A 7 -51.10 15.26 0.63
CA THR A 7 -51.07 16.48 1.46
C THR A 7 -49.67 16.85 1.96
N VAL A 8 -49.34 18.07 1.69
CA VAL A 8 -48.29 18.95 2.20
C VAL A 8 -48.72 19.57 3.56
N LYS A 9 -47.81 19.74 4.52
CA LYS A 9 -47.87 20.80 5.57
C LYS A 9 -46.47 20.96 6.12
N LYS A 10 -45.73 22.05 5.77
CA LYS A 10 -45.75 23.46 6.18
C LYS A 10 -45.24 23.67 7.61
N ALA A 11 -44.08 24.34 7.64
CA ALA A 11 -43.43 24.92 8.81
C ALA A 11 -44.28 26.01 9.49
N PRO A 12 -43.94 26.47 10.67
CA PRO A 12 -43.79 27.92 10.81
C PRO A 12 -42.54 28.39 11.57
N ALA A 13 -42.23 29.62 11.23
CA ALA A 13 -41.13 30.43 11.65
C ALA A 13 -41.42 31.28 12.90
N LYS A 14 -40.35 31.91 13.42
CA LYS A 14 -40.25 33.20 14.12
C LYS A 14 -40.42 33.26 15.65
N LYS A 15 -39.37 33.75 16.35
CA LYS A 15 -39.19 35.18 16.77
C LYS A 15 -37.91 35.32 17.62
N THR A 16 -37.00 36.14 17.17
CA THR A 16 -36.50 37.42 17.69
C THR A 16 -36.18 37.54 19.19
N ALA A 17 -34.92 37.85 19.49
CA ALA A 17 -34.46 38.89 20.39
C ALA A 17 -32.94 39.09 20.34
N ALA A 18 -32.48 40.24 19.89
CA ALA A 18 -31.17 40.84 20.18
C ALA A 18 -31.43 41.94 21.24
N PRO A 19 -30.45 42.67 21.80
CA PRO A 19 -28.99 42.63 21.74
C PRO A 19 -28.30 42.87 23.10
N LYS A 20 -27.12 42.27 23.35
CA LYS A 20 -26.17 42.79 24.37
C LYS A 20 -24.80 42.19 24.12
N ALA A 21 -24.01 42.82 23.30
CA ALA A 21 -22.58 42.52 23.22
C ALA A 21 -21.83 43.61 22.45
N LYS A 22 -21.54 44.74 23.08
CA LYS A 22 -20.64 45.76 22.56
C LYS A 22 -19.47 46.12 23.50
N LYS A 23 -19.16 45.35 24.51
CA LYS A 23 -18.03 45.64 25.43
C LYS A 23 -16.94 44.54 25.49
N GLU A 24 -17.15 43.35 24.94
CA GLU A 24 -16.14 42.26 25.01
C GLU A 24 -15.18 42.19 23.81
N THR A 25 -15.42 42.97 22.73
CA THR A 25 -14.61 42.89 21.51
C THR A 25 -13.30 43.68 21.56
N LYS A 26 -13.06 44.54 22.57
CA LYS A 26 -11.82 45.32 22.69
C LYS A 26 -10.72 44.61 23.48
N ALA A 27 -11.07 43.74 24.43
CA ALA A 27 -10.10 42.95 25.20
C ALA A 27 -9.53 41.78 24.40
N LYS A 28 -10.36 41.06 23.61
CA LYS A 28 -9.91 39.97 22.75
C LYS A 28 -8.99 40.36 21.58
N LYS A 29 -9.04 41.63 21.14
CA LYS A 29 -8.20 42.13 20.05
C LYS A 29 -6.76 42.46 20.48
N ALA A 30 -6.52 42.66 21.78
CA ALA A 30 -5.18 42.89 22.33
C ALA A 30 -4.45 41.56 22.62
N GLU A 31 -5.15 40.53 23.08
CA GLU A 31 -4.57 39.20 23.30
C GLU A 31 -4.19 38.47 22.00
N VAL A 32 -5.01 38.59 20.95
CA VAL A 32 -4.71 37.98 19.63
C VAL A 32 -3.47 38.61 18.99
N LYS A 33 -3.20 39.93 19.20
CA LYS A 33 -1.98 40.57 18.68
C LYS A 33 -0.72 40.17 19.44
N ALA A 34 -0.82 39.81 20.70
CA ALA A 34 0.33 39.34 21.52
C ALA A 34 0.69 37.87 21.20
N GLU A 35 -0.28 37.06 20.78
CA GLU A 35 -0.02 35.68 20.32
C GLU A 35 0.57 35.63 18.90
N GLU A 36 0.15 36.49 17.98
CA GLU A 36 0.71 36.54 16.62
C GLU A 36 2.19 36.93 16.63
N VAL A 37 2.62 37.88 17.49
CA VAL A 37 4.04 38.27 17.60
C VAL A 37 4.90 37.12 18.16
N LYS A 38 4.40 36.38 19.13
CA LYS A 38 5.14 35.21 19.65
C LYS A 38 5.23 34.03 18.68
N THR A 39 4.24 33.87 17.79
CA THR A 39 4.26 32.81 16.79
C THR A 39 5.17 33.14 15.60
N GLU A 40 5.41 34.43 15.32
CA GLU A 40 6.37 34.83 14.28
C GLU A 40 7.81 34.68 14.77
N GLU A 41 8.16 35.04 16.01
CA GLU A 41 9.51 34.84 16.56
C GLU A 41 9.88 33.36 16.62
N VAL A 42 8.96 32.48 17.01
CA VAL A 42 9.19 31.01 17.04
C VAL A 42 9.32 30.42 15.63
N LYS A 43 8.69 31.02 14.60
CA LYS A 43 8.86 30.61 13.20
C LYS A 43 10.21 31.02 12.63
N VAL A 44 10.71 32.21 12.98
CA VAL A 44 12.02 32.69 12.53
C VAL A 44 13.15 31.88 13.17
N GLU A 45 13.07 31.58 14.47
CA GLU A 45 14.07 30.72 15.14
C GLU A 45 14.11 29.27 14.64
N LYS A 46 12.94 28.71 14.24
CA LYS A 46 12.86 27.40 13.59
C LYS A 46 13.40 27.40 12.16
N ALA A 47 13.25 28.51 11.44
CA ALA A 47 13.79 28.67 10.08
C ALA A 47 15.32 28.79 10.10
N GLU A 48 15.90 29.55 11.04
CA GLU A 48 17.36 29.67 11.19
C GLU A 48 18.01 28.34 11.65
N LYS A 49 17.37 27.61 12.58
CA LYS A 49 17.88 26.27 12.97
C LYS A 49 17.78 25.24 11.83
N LYS A 50 16.80 25.40 10.93
CA LYS A 50 16.65 24.54 9.74
C LYS A 50 17.69 24.89 8.65
N ALA A 51 18.02 26.19 8.48
CA ALA A 51 19.05 26.65 7.55
C ALA A 51 20.46 26.21 8.01
N LYS A 52 20.81 26.35 9.30
CA LYS A 52 22.10 25.89 9.86
C LYS A 52 22.24 24.37 9.84
N LYS A 53 21.13 23.60 9.86
CA LYS A 53 21.18 22.15 9.71
C LYS A 53 21.33 21.71 8.25
N ALA A 54 20.83 22.52 7.30
CA ALA A 54 21.01 22.27 5.87
C ALA A 54 22.45 22.56 5.40
N GLU A 55 23.08 23.62 5.94
CA GLU A 55 24.47 23.97 5.61
C GLU A 55 25.48 22.96 6.14
N LYS A 56 25.19 22.29 7.27
CA LYS A 56 26.05 21.25 7.83
C LYS A 56 25.96 19.90 7.10
N VAL A 57 24.89 19.68 6.29
CA VAL A 57 24.69 18.48 5.48
C VAL A 57 25.36 18.57 4.10
N VAL A 58 25.62 19.79 3.62
CA VAL A 58 26.22 20.00 2.28
C VAL A 58 27.76 19.82 2.28
N LYS A 59 28.38 19.68 3.46
CA LYS A 59 29.86 19.50 3.58
C LYS A 59 30.32 18.07 3.89
N ALA A 60 29.40 17.09 3.82
CA ALA A 60 29.76 15.69 3.75
C ALA A 60 29.77 15.29 2.27
N GLU A 61 30.97 15.18 1.71
CA GLU A 61 31.15 14.54 0.40
C GLU A 61 30.44 13.20 0.40
N PRO A 62 29.64 12.86 -0.63
CA PRO A 62 29.10 11.53 -0.71
C PRO A 62 30.27 10.59 -0.95
N VAL A 63 30.72 9.92 0.09
CA VAL A 63 31.45 8.67 -0.05
C VAL A 63 30.52 7.80 -0.89
N LYS A 64 30.83 7.62 -2.17
CA LYS A 64 30.23 6.59 -3.00
C LYS A 64 30.62 5.27 -2.32
N GLU A 65 29.77 4.83 -1.39
CA GLU A 65 29.73 3.42 -1.02
C GLU A 65 29.43 2.70 -2.33
N GLU A 66 30.42 2.06 -2.90
CA GLU A 66 30.23 1.08 -3.96
C GLU A 66 29.39 -0.03 -3.36
N LYS A 67 28.07 0.13 -3.51
CA LYS A 67 27.12 -0.92 -3.14
C LYS A 67 27.54 -2.15 -3.91
N PRO A 68 27.80 -3.29 -3.25
CA PRO A 68 28.14 -4.52 -3.94
C PRO A 68 27.12 -4.73 -5.05
N ALA A 69 27.58 -5.03 -6.25
CA ALA A 69 26.71 -5.23 -7.42
C ALA A 69 25.66 -6.31 -7.05
N VAL A 70 24.45 -5.87 -6.74
CA VAL A 70 23.38 -6.77 -6.34
C VAL A 70 22.89 -7.46 -7.59
N THR A 71 23.21 -8.74 -7.73
CA THR A 71 22.86 -9.57 -8.88
C THR A 71 21.47 -10.19 -8.76
N GLU A 72 20.76 -9.98 -7.65
CA GLU A 72 19.49 -10.63 -7.35
C GLU A 72 18.43 -9.62 -6.92
N ALA A 73 17.26 -9.66 -7.55
CA ALA A 73 16.11 -8.87 -7.15
C ALA A 73 15.02 -9.74 -6.54
N LEU A 74 14.59 -9.39 -5.33
CA LEU A 74 13.61 -10.12 -4.55
C LEU A 74 12.24 -9.43 -4.56
N ALA A 75 11.16 -10.23 -4.68
CA ALA A 75 9.79 -9.80 -4.39
C ALA A 75 9.07 -10.86 -3.55
N ILE A 76 8.31 -10.42 -2.55
CA ILE A 76 7.56 -11.29 -1.65
C ILE A 76 6.10 -10.82 -1.59
N ALA A 77 5.16 -11.78 -1.77
CA ALA A 77 3.76 -11.55 -1.45
C ALA A 77 3.35 -12.44 -0.28
N LYS A 78 2.87 -11.81 0.79
CA LYS A 78 2.40 -12.50 2.00
C LYS A 78 0.88 -12.74 1.93
N ASP A 79 0.43 -13.84 2.51
CA ASP A 79 -0.97 -14.19 2.77
C ASP A 79 -1.91 -14.17 1.54
N VAL A 80 -1.40 -14.62 0.41
CA VAL A 80 -2.21 -14.79 -0.80
C VAL A 80 -3.29 -15.85 -0.55
N ARG A 81 -4.56 -15.53 -0.83
CA ARG A 81 -5.71 -16.41 -0.56
C ARG A 81 -5.83 -17.58 -1.55
N VAL A 82 -4.73 -18.28 -1.78
CA VAL A 82 -4.67 -19.48 -2.59
C VAL A 82 -3.88 -20.54 -1.82
N THR A 83 -4.30 -21.81 -1.90
CA THR A 83 -3.62 -22.91 -1.25
C THR A 83 -2.22 -23.11 -1.85
N PRO A 84 -1.15 -23.32 -1.05
CA PRO A 84 0.22 -23.49 -1.56
C PRO A 84 0.39 -24.58 -2.61
N ARG A 85 -0.30 -25.71 -2.47
CA ARG A 85 -0.29 -26.78 -3.48
C ARG A 85 -0.72 -26.29 -4.87
N LYS A 86 -1.78 -25.45 -4.93
CA LYS A 86 -2.29 -24.88 -6.20
C LYS A 86 -1.32 -23.85 -6.78
N VAL A 87 -0.63 -23.12 -5.91
CA VAL A 87 0.38 -22.13 -6.34
C VAL A 87 1.59 -22.85 -6.92
N ARG A 88 2.14 -23.88 -6.25
CA ARG A 88 3.33 -24.63 -6.69
C ARG A 88 3.19 -25.16 -8.12
N LEU A 89 2.03 -25.70 -8.48
CA LEU A 89 1.76 -26.18 -9.85
C LEU A 89 1.94 -25.09 -10.92
N VAL A 90 1.65 -23.83 -10.57
CA VAL A 90 1.83 -22.69 -11.49
C VAL A 90 3.27 -22.19 -11.46
N LEU A 91 3.95 -22.24 -10.30
CA LEU A 91 5.34 -21.83 -10.17
C LEU A 91 6.28 -22.72 -11.00
N ASP A 92 6.01 -24.02 -11.05
CA ASP A 92 6.83 -24.98 -11.81
C ASP A 92 6.84 -24.70 -13.32
N LEU A 93 5.80 -24.03 -13.85
CA LEU A 93 5.73 -23.61 -15.24
C LEU A 93 6.61 -22.39 -15.57
N VAL A 94 6.98 -21.61 -14.56
CA VAL A 94 7.63 -20.30 -14.71
C VAL A 94 9.08 -20.30 -14.24
N ARG A 95 9.46 -21.31 -13.45
CA ARG A 95 10.82 -21.43 -12.92
C ARG A 95 11.86 -21.58 -14.03
N GLY A 96 12.93 -20.79 -13.99
CA GLY A 96 14.03 -20.81 -14.97
C GLY A 96 13.72 -20.16 -16.31
N LYS A 97 12.52 -19.59 -16.49
CA LYS A 97 12.14 -18.90 -17.74
C LYS A 97 12.43 -17.42 -17.67
N ASP A 98 12.58 -16.81 -18.85
CA ASP A 98 12.74 -15.37 -18.97
C ASP A 98 11.44 -14.66 -18.50
N VAL A 99 11.56 -13.46 -17.93
CA VAL A 99 10.43 -12.76 -17.32
C VAL A 99 9.30 -12.51 -18.31
N GLU A 100 9.60 -12.19 -19.56
CA GLU A 100 8.58 -11.93 -20.59
C GLU A 100 7.83 -13.20 -20.98
N GLU A 101 8.55 -14.30 -21.19
CA GLU A 101 7.94 -15.62 -21.42
C GLU A 101 7.10 -16.08 -20.25
N ALA A 102 7.62 -15.93 -19.02
CA ALA A 102 6.91 -16.27 -17.79
C ALA A 102 5.57 -15.53 -17.70
N LEU A 103 5.55 -14.24 -18.02
CA LEU A 103 4.33 -13.44 -18.04
C LEU A 103 3.36 -13.84 -19.14
N ALA A 104 3.86 -14.23 -20.32
CA ALA A 104 3.05 -14.73 -21.44
C ALA A 104 2.38 -16.07 -21.06
N ILE A 105 3.14 -17.00 -20.46
CA ILE A 105 2.60 -18.27 -19.97
C ILE A 105 1.51 -18.02 -18.91
N LEU A 106 1.78 -17.17 -17.92
CA LEU A 106 0.84 -16.87 -16.83
C LEU A 106 -0.47 -16.23 -17.31
N LYS A 107 -0.47 -15.51 -18.43
CA LYS A 107 -1.70 -14.97 -19.06
C LYS A 107 -2.57 -16.08 -19.64
N ASN A 108 -1.96 -17.13 -20.20
CA ASN A 108 -2.68 -18.22 -20.84
C ASN A 108 -3.13 -19.31 -19.87
N VAL A 109 -2.52 -19.39 -18.67
CA VAL A 109 -2.86 -20.39 -17.64
C VAL A 109 -4.14 -20.00 -16.94
N ASN A 110 -5.24 -20.71 -17.18
CA ASN A 110 -6.52 -20.51 -16.51
C ASN A 110 -6.54 -21.12 -15.10
N ARG A 111 -5.81 -20.52 -14.16
CA ARG A 111 -5.76 -20.89 -12.74
C ARG A 111 -5.85 -19.66 -11.85
N SER A 112 -6.55 -19.78 -10.72
CA SER A 112 -6.67 -18.67 -9.76
C SER A 112 -5.33 -18.21 -9.17
N ALA A 113 -4.30 -19.05 -9.23
CA ALA A 113 -2.95 -18.71 -8.79
C ALA A 113 -2.15 -17.88 -9.80
N SER A 114 -2.50 -17.90 -11.10
CA SER A 114 -1.71 -17.24 -12.15
C SER A 114 -1.68 -15.71 -11.97
N ALA A 115 -2.81 -15.09 -11.66
CA ALA A 115 -2.89 -13.64 -11.47
C ALA A 115 -2.02 -13.10 -10.31
N PRO A 116 -2.04 -13.68 -9.08
CA PRO A 116 -1.11 -13.31 -8.02
C PRO A 116 0.36 -13.54 -8.39
N VAL A 117 0.69 -14.68 -9.02
CA VAL A 117 2.06 -15.01 -9.43
C VAL A 117 2.56 -14.00 -10.48
N ALA A 118 1.75 -13.64 -11.47
CA ALA A 118 2.11 -12.63 -12.47
C ALA A 118 2.41 -11.26 -11.83
N LYS A 119 1.66 -10.86 -10.80
CA LYS A 119 1.91 -9.61 -10.06
C LYS A 119 3.27 -9.64 -9.35
N ILE A 120 3.64 -10.75 -8.75
CA ILE A 120 4.91 -10.90 -8.03
C ILE A 120 6.08 -10.88 -9.00
N VAL A 121 6.00 -11.61 -10.11
CA VAL A 121 7.03 -11.60 -11.15
C VAL A 121 7.22 -10.19 -11.73
N LYS A 122 6.14 -9.46 -11.99
CA LYS A 122 6.22 -8.04 -12.41
C LYS A 122 6.87 -7.15 -11.36
N SER A 123 6.54 -7.35 -10.08
CA SER A 123 7.14 -6.60 -8.98
C SER A 123 8.63 -6.89 -8.84
N ALA A 124 9.05 -8.16 -8.98
CA ALA A 124 10.45 -8.55 -8.94
C ALA A 124 11.24 -7.92 -10.10
N ALA A 125 10.67 -7.96 -11.32
CA ALA A 125 11.27 -7.32 -12.49
C ALA A 125 11.39 -5.79 -12.33
N ALA A 126 10.36 -5.13 -11.79
CA ALA A 126 10.41 -3.70 -11.51
C ALA A 126 11.45 -3.36 -10.43
N ASN A 127 11.62 -4.20 -9.41
CA ASN A 127 12.69 -4.03 -8.42
C ASN A 127 14.07 -4.19 -9.05
N ALA A 128 14.23 -5.15 -9.96
CA ALA A 128 15.49 -5.36 -10.70
C ALA A 128 15.87 -4.13 -11.53
N THR A 129 14.94 -3.59 -12.31
CA THR A 129 15.21 -2.45 -13.19
C THR A 129 15.34 -1.13 -12.44
N ASN A 130 14.41 -0.83 -11.49
CA ASN A 130 14.35 0.48 -10.85
C ASN A 130 15.37 0.63 -9.69
N ASN A 131 15.59 -0.44 -8.91
CA ASN A 131 16.45 -0.36 -7.72
C ASN A 131 17.90 -0.78 -8.01
N PHE A 132 18.09 -1.73 -8.93
CA PHE A 132 19.40 -2.33 -9.20
C PHE A 132 19.94 -2.00 -10.60
N GLY A 133 19.14 -1.35 -11.48
CA GLY A 133 19.57 -0.94 -12.82
C GLY A 133 19.83 -2.11 -13.78
N MET A 134 19.22 -3.28 -13.56
CA MET A 134 19.39 -4.46 -14.38
C MET A 134 18.68 -4.33 -15.73
N ASP A 135 19.22 -4.95 -16.77
CA ASP A 135 18.64 -4.97 -18.11
C ASP A 135 17.39 -5.84 -18.18
N LYS A 136 16.23 -5.22 -18.44
CA LYS A 136 14.94 -5.90 -18.47
C LYS A 136 14.90 -7.13 -19.39
N ASN A 137 15.56 -7.08 -20.54
CA ASN A 137 15.54 -8.13 -21.55
C ASN A 137 16.36 -9.37 -21.16
N LYS A 138 17.28 -9.24 -20.19
CA LYS A 138 18.14 -10.30 -19.69
C LYS A 138 17.64 -10.93 -18.39
N LEU A 139 16.51 -10.43 -17.87
CA LEU A 139 15.95 -10.92 -16.61
C LEU A 139 15.29 -12.29 -16.76
N TYR A 140 15.65 -13.22 -15.88
CA TYR A 140 14.99 -14.52 -15.78
C TYR A 140 14.59 -14.83 -14.34
N VAL A 141 13.60 -15.71 -14.17
CA VAL A 141 13.12 -16.18 -12.87
C VAL A 141 14.07 -17.27 -12.37
N ALA A 142 15.03 -16.88 -11.53
CA ALA A 142 16.02 -17.81 -10.99
C ALA A 142 15.36 -18.75 -9.97
N GLU A 143 14.64 -18.21 -9.01
CA GLU A 143 14.01 -18.98 -7.95
C GLU A 143 12.62 -18.43 -7.65
N ILE A 144 11.66 -19.34 -7.56
CA ILE A 144 10.30 -18.99 -7.12
C ILE A 144 9.75 -20.08 -6.23
N GLN A 145 9.28 -19.69 -5.02
CA GLN A 145 8.84 -20.61 -3.99
C GLN A 145 7.48 -20.19 -3.40
N ALA A 146 6.70 -21.19 -2.97
CA ALA A 146 5.47 -20.97 -2.20
C ALA A 146 5.53 -21.74 -0.89
N SER A 147 5.46 -21.01 0.20
CA SER A 147 5.36 -21.52 1.56
C SER A 147 3.94 -21.37 2.11
N ASP A 148 3.64 -22.08 3.21
CA ASP A 148 2.37 -21.96 3.90
C ASP A 148 2.28 -20.57 4.58
N GLY A 149 1.15 -19.89 4.40
CA GLY A 149 0.78 -18.69 5.12
C GLY A 149 -0.19 -18.96 6.27
N ILE A 150 -0.91 -17.94 6.69
CA ILE A 150 -1.87 -18.01 7.80
C ILE A 150 -2.99 -19.00 7.47
N LYS A 151 -3.33 -19.86 8.43
CA LYS A 151 -4.42 -20.83 8.34
C LYS A 151 -5.65 -20.29 9.08
N MET A 152 -6.69 -19.91 8.35
CA MET A 152 -7.92 -19.38 8.94
C MET A 152 -8.90 -20.52 9.22
N LYS A 153 -9.16 -20.79 10.50
CA LYS A 153 -10.17 -21.76 10.93
C LYS A 153 -11.57 -21.18 10.77
N ARG A 154 -12.49 -21.96 10.24
CA ARG A 154 -13.92 -21.61 10.05
C ARG A 154 -14.78 -22.81 10.36
N PHE A 155 -16.05 -22.59 10.63
CA PHE A 155 -17.06 -23.63 10.81
C PHE A 155 -17.95 -23.72 9.58
N MET A 156 -18.28 -24.94 9.21
CA MET A 156 -19.20 -25.24 8.13
C MET A 156 -20.40 -25.97 8.72
N PRO A 157 -21.63 -25.43 8.56
CA PRO A 157 -22.80 -26.09 9.08
C PRO A 157 -23.06 -27.42 8.35
N ARG A 158 -23.47 -28.41 9.09
CA ARG A 158 -23.79 -29.76 8.61
C ARG A 158 -25.20 -30.16 9.06
N GLY A 159 -25.67 -31.32 8.60
CA GLY A 159 -26.97 -31.86 8.97
C GLY A 159 -27.14 -32.05 10.49
N LYS A 160 -28.40 -32.07 10.95
CA LYS A 160 -28.79 -32.24 12.36
C LYS A 160 -28.15 -31.20 13.32
N GLY A 161 -27.91 -29.96 12.86
CA GLY A 161 -27.34 -28.91 13.66
C GLY A 161 -25.86 -29.07 14.05
N SER A 162 -25.18 -30.11 13.54
CA SER A 162 -23.73 -30.28 13.77
C SER A 162 -22.89 -29.29 12.97
N SER A 163 -21.66 -29.02 13.40
CA SER A 163 -20.71 -28.19 12.67
C SER A 163 -19.40 -28.96 12.39
N SER A 164 -18.79 -28.72 11.24
CA SER A 164 -17.52 -29.28 10.84
C SER A 164 -16.49 -28.17 10.69
N GLY A 165 -15.26 -28.41 11.16
CA GLY A 165 -14.16 -27.48 11.02
C GLY A 165 -13.68 -27.36 9.57
N LEU A 166 -13.55 -26.13 9.06
CA LEU A 166 -12.99 -25.81 7.76
C LEU A 166 -11.75 -24.93 7.92
N VAL A 167 -10.65 -25.28 7.24
CA VAL A 167 -9.42 -24.49 7.24
C VAL A 167 -9.22 -23.84 5.87
N LYS A 168 -9.33 -22.50 5.81
CA LYS A 168 -8.94 -21.72 4.63
C LYS A 168 -7.44 -21.44 4.72
N ARG A 169 -6.66 -22.00 3.78
CA ARG A 169 -5.21 -21.86 3.73
C ARG A 169 -4.82 -20.68 2.86
N THR A 170 -3.77 -19.97 3.24
CA THR A 170 -3.10 -18.93 2.45
C THR A 170 -1.69 -19.40 2.09
N SER A 171 -1.04 -18.72 1.19
CA SER A 171 0.34 -18.95 0.79
C SER A 171 1.17 -17.68 0.78
N ASN A 172 2.44 -17.80 1.13
CA ASN A 172 3.45 -16.75 0.95
C ASN A 172 4.28 -17.15 -0.27
N ILE A 173 4.44 -16.22 -1.21
CA ILE A 173 5.18 -16.45 -2.45
C ILE A 173 6.40 -15.54 -2.45
N ARG A 174 7.57 -16.14 -2.69
CA ARG A 174 8.85 -15.46 -2.84
C ARG A 174 9.36 -15.68 -4.26
N CYS A 175 9.77 -14.62 -4.93
CA CYS A 175 10.34 -14.65 -6.28
C CYS A 175 11.69 -13.95 -6.27
N ILE A 176 12.71 -14.59 -6.83
CA ILE A 176 14.04 -14.04 -7.07
C ILE A 176 14.27 -14.02 -8.57
N VAL A 177 14.59 -12.84 -9.07
CA VAL A 177 14.93 -12.61 -10.46
C VAL A 177 16.40 -12.23 -10.54
N LYS A 178 17.12 -12.78 -11.52
CA LYS A 178 18.53 -12.51 -11.81
C LYS A 178 18.70 -12.10 -13.26
N GLU A 179 19.82 -11.47 -13.55
CA GLU A 179 20.25 -11.17 -14.92
C GLU A 179 21.02 -12.38 -15.47
N ARG A 180 20.71 -12.75 -16.72
CA ARG A 180 21.44 -13.80 -17.44
C ARG A 180 22.68 -13.18 -18.08
N ASN A 181 23.86 -13.71 -17.76
CA ASN A 181 25.14 -13.33 -18.36
C ASN A 181 25.22 -13.78 -19.80
#